data_5ce1b696a2a820f6e9e9c9207d9bab75
#
_entry.id   5ce1b696a2a820f6e9e9c9207d9bab75
#
_cell.length_a   1.000
_cell.length_b   1.000
_cell.length_c   1.000
_cell.angle_alpha   90.00
_cell.angle_beta   90.00
_cell.angle_gamma   90.00
#
_symmetry.space_group_name_H-M   'P 1'
#
loop_
_entity.id
_entity.type
_entity.pdbx_description
1 polymer ?
#
loop_
_entity_poly.entity_id
_entity_poly.type
_entity_poly.pdbx_seq_one_letter_code
_entity_poly.pdbx_strand_id
1 'polypeptide(L)'
;MKVSYRKYILDFKQPSGTSRGVLRQKETFFIEIRNGSQYGIGECGMFRGLSSDDVPHFEEQLTKVCAALEKGVDATLLYADFPAIIMGVEMALTSFAADAPFHLYDTPFSNGEQPISINGLVWMGSIDFMRHQVFDKIEEGYDCIKLKIGALDFERECQLLAEIRARYSPAEVTLRVDANGAFGPEEALQKLERLSPFGLHSIEQPIAAGQFEAMKKLCAQTTIPIALDEELIGVLDAADKAALLDEIEPQYIILKPSLLGGFTAAEAWIALVEARNIGWWV
;
A
#
# COMPACT_ATOMS: atom_id res chain seq x y z
N MET A 1 9.59 -32.00 3.21
CA MET A 1 9.73 -30.60 2.80
C MET A 1 10.58 -29.88 3.85
N LYS A 2 11.56 -29.07 3.44
CA LYS A 2 12.37 -28.26 4.34
C LYS A 2 11.93 -26.81 4.19
N VAL A 3 11.70 -26.11 5.31
CA VAL A 3 11.29 -24.71 5.34
C VAL A 3 12.25 -23.92 6.21
N SER A 4 12.70 -22.79 5.72
CA SER A 4 13.59 -21.87 6.45
C SER A 4 13.28 -20.44 6.10
N TYR A 5 13.74 -19.49 6.89
CA TYR A 5 13.69 -18.08 6.51
C TYR A 5 15.08 -17.46 6.54
N ARG A 6 15.21 -16.36 5.83
CA ARG A 6 16.43 -15.56 5.78
C ARG A 6 16.06 -14.08 5.90
N LYS A 7 16.71 -13.38 6.82
CA LYS A 7 16.65 -11.94 6.94
C LYS A 7 17.54 -11.29 5.88
N TYR A 8 17.07 -10.22 5.28
CA TYR A 8 17.81 -9.40 4.34
C TYR A 8 17.61 -7.92 4.64
N ILE A 9 18.69 -7.15 4.55
CA ILE A 9 18.65 -5.70 4.70
C ILE A 9 18.81 -5.06 3.32
N LEU A 10 17.80 -4.31 2.92
CA LEU A 10 17.82 -3.51 1.70
C LEU A 10 18.40 -2.15 2.01
N ASP A 11 19.52 -1.81 1.40
CA ASP A 11 20.10 -0.47 1.44
C ASP A 11 19.51 0.37 0.32
N PHE A 12 18.91 1.52 0.64
CA PHE A 12 18.36 2.39 -0.38
C PHE A 12 19.49 3.15 -1.09
N LYS A 13 19.44 3.21 -2.42
CA LYS A 13 20.37 4.00 -3.24
C LYS A 13 20.32 5.49 -2.90
N GLN A 14 19.12 5.96 -2.52
CA GLN A 14 18.87 7.31 -2.03
C GLN A 14 17.95 7.24 -0.81
N PRO A 15 18.17 8.05 0.23
CA PRO A 15 17.27 8.11 1.37
C PRO A 15 15.84 8.44 0.94
N SER A 16 14.86 7.68 1.42
CA SER A 16 13.45 7.88 1.10
C SER A 16 12.75 8.66 2.21
N GLY A 17 12.27 9.86 1.90
CA GLY A 17 11.44 10.65 2.78
C GLY A 17 10.03 10.06 2.88
N THR A 18 9.55 9.86 4.09
CA THR A 18 8.17 9.44 4.39
C THR A 18 7.58 10.37 5.46
N SER A 19 6.27 10.33 5.67
CA SER A 19 5.61 11.06 6.77
C SER A 19 6.12 10.64 8.16
N ARG A 20 6.74 9.46 8.28
CA ARG A 20 7.28 8.90 9.52
C ARG A 20 8.79 9.10 9.68
N GLY A 21 9.46 9.75 8.73
CA GLY A 21 10.89 10.02 8.76
C GLY A 21 11.62 9.57 7.49
N VAL A 22 12.94 9.52 7.55
CA VAL A 22 13.80 9.19 6.42
C VAL A 22 14.29 7.75 6.54
N LEU A 23 13.91 6.91 5.58
CA LEU A 23 14.36 5.54 5.48
C LEU A 23 15.67 5.47 4.68
N ARG A 24 16.67 4.77 5.23
CA ARG A 24 17.95 4.46 4.57
C ARG A 24 18.10 2.98 4.29
N GLN A 25 17.41 2.16 5.07
CA GLN A 25 17.41 0.70 4.98
C GLN A 25 15.99 0.19 5.21
N LYS A 26 15.66 -0.96 4.62
CA LYS A 26 14.46 -1.74 4.92
C LYS A 26 14.87 -3.16 5.23
N GLU A 27 14.45 -3.64 6.40
CA GLU A 27 14.53 -5.03 6.78
C GLU A 27 13.41 -5.82 6.12
N THR A 28 13.73 -6.98 5.57
CA THR A 28 12.74 -7.92 5.03
C THR A 28 13.17 -9.36 5.30
N PHE A 29 12.22 -10.30 5.20
CA PHE A 29 12.48 -11.71 5.45
C PHE A 29 11.94 -12.55 4.30
N PHE A 30 12.74 -13.51 3.84
CA PHE A 30 12.34 -14.45 2.80
C PHE A 30 12.11 -15.82 3.41
N ILE A 31 10.90 -16.38 3.22
CA ILE A 31 10.59 -17.79 3.50
C ILE A 31 11.00 -18.60 2.28
N GLU A 32 11.77 -19.67 2.49
CA GLU A 32 12.20 -20.59 1.46
C GLU A 32 11.65 -21.98 1.74
N ILE A 33 10.98 -22.59 0.76
CA ILE A 33 10.46 -23.97 0.79
C ILE A 33 11.24 -24.79 -0.21
N ARG A 34 11.74 -25.97 0.21
CA ARG A 34 12.50 -26.90 -0.65
C ARG A 34 12.04 -28.33 -0.48
N ASN A 35 11.92 -29.06 -1.61
CA ASN A 35 11.70 -30.48 -1.64
C ASN A 35 12.43 -31.09 -2.86
N GLY A 36 13.58 -31.70 -2.64
CA GLY A 36 14.47 -32.11 -3.73
C GLY A 36 14.91 -30.89 -4.57
N SER A 37 14.61 -30.90 -5.85
CA SER A 37 14.88 -29.80 -6.78
C SER A 37 13.78 -28.72 -6.79
N GLN A 38 12.61 -29.01 -6.23
CA GLN A 38 11.51 -28.05 -6.17
C GLN A 38 11.80 -26.96 -5.13
N TYR A 39 11.51 -25.73 -5.48
CA TYR A 39 11.84 -24.55 -4.68
C TYR A 39 10.71 -23.51 -4.76
N GLY A 40 10.37 -22.93 -3.63
CA GLY A 40 9.45 -21.80 -3.52
C GLY A 40 10.01 -20.72 -2.60
N ILE A 41 9.67 -19.48 -2.88
CA ILE A 41 10.12 -18.31 -2.11
C ILE A 41 8.98 -17.31 -1.92
N GLY A 42 8.92 -16.70 -0.72
CA GLY A 42 7.99 -15.64 -0.42
C GLY A 42 8.61 -14.58 0.48
N GLU A 43 8.21 -13.35 0.32
CA GLU A 43 8.71 -12.21 1.08
C GLU A 43 7.72 -11.80 2.18
N CYS A 44 8.20 -11.74 3.42
CA CYS A 44 7.52 -11.10 4.54
C CYS A 44 7.95 -9.63 4.58
N GLY A 45 7.16 -8.78 3.93
CA GLY A 45 7.50 -7.38 3.69
C GLY A 45 7.09 -6.44 4.82
N MET A 46 7.35 -6.81 6.09
CA MET A 46 7.06 -5.99 7.26
C MET A 46 7.76 -4.62 7.19
N PHE A 47 7.03 -3.57 7.62
CA PHE A 47 7.55 -2.21 7.73
C PHE A 47 7.58 -1.76 9.18
N ARG A 48 8.76 -1.39 9.67
CA ARG A 48 8.95 -0.83 11.01
C ARG A 48 8.16 0.47 11.18
N GLY A 49 7.41 0.57 12.27
CA GLY A 49 6.57 1.73 12.61
C GLY A 49 5.29 1.85 11.77
N LEU A 50 4.93 0.84 10.97
CA LEU A 50 3.71 0.85 10.17
C LEU A 50 2.91 -0.46 10.26
N SER A 51 3.58 -1.60 10.07
CA SER A 51 2.92 -2.90 10.08
C SER A 51 2.33 -3.22 11.45
N SER A 52 1.12 -3.76 11.51
CA SER A 52 0.48 -4.20 12.78
C SER A 52 1.27 -5.32 13.46
N ASP A 53 2.03 -6.09 12.70
CA ASP A 53 2.92 -7.14 13.18
C ASP A 53 4.37 -6.69 13.41
N ASP A 54 4.62 -5.36 13.48
CA ASP A 54 5.91 -4.82 13.93
C ASP A 54 6.08 -4.99 15.45
N VAL A 55 6.39 -6.19 15.87
CA VAL A 55 6.55 -6.57 17.27
C VAL A 55 7.93 -7.18 17.54
N PRO A 56 8.47 -7.08 18.77
CA PRO A 56 9.81 -7.60 19.09
C PRO A 56 10.00 -9.09 18.85
N HIS A 57 8.93 -9.89 18.90
CA HIS A 57 8.96 -11.34 18.72
C HIS A 57 8.60 -11.80 17.28
N PHE A 58 8.66 -10.91 16.30
CA PHE A 58 8.35 -11.24 14.89
C PHE A 58 9.19 -12.41 14.36
N GLU A 59 10.51 -12.41 14.56
CA GLU A 59 11.40 -13.50 14.11
C GLU A 59 11.15 -14.83 14.84
N GLU A 60 10.70 -14.76 16.10
CA GLU A 60 10.28 -15.95 16.84
C GLU A 60 9.04 -16.59 16.19
N GLN A 61 8.05 -15.77 15.79
CA GLN A 61 6.88 -16.28 15.09
C GLN A 61 7.24 -16.83 13.71
N LEU A 62 8.13 -16.19 12.98
CA LEU A 62 8.64 -16.71 11.71
C LEU A 62 9.28 -18.11 11.86
N THR A 63 10.05 -18.31 12.92
CA THR A 63 10.62 -19.63 13.26
C THR A 63 9.55 -20.67 13.50
N LYS A 64 8.51 -20.35 14.26
CA LYS A 64 7.37 -21.23 14.54
C LYS A 64 6.58 -21.56 13.27
N VAL A 65 6.36 -20.58 12.40
CA VAL A 65 5.69 -20.73 11.11
C VAL A 65 6.46 -21.71 10.22
N CYS A 66 7.78 -21.53 10.08
CA CYS A 66 8.60 -22.47 9.30
C CYS A 66 8.49 -23.90 9.84
N ALA A 67 8.55 -24.09 11.16
CA ALA A 67 8.41 -25.40 11.79
C ALA A 67 7.01 -26.01 11.61
N ALA A 68 5.95 -25.20 11.58
CA ALA A 68 4.59 -25.66 11.30
C ALA A 68 4.43 -26.14 9.85
N LEU A 69 4.92 -25.34 8.89
CA LEU A 69 4.91 -25.69 7.47
C LEU A 69 5.70 -26.97 7.17
N GLU A 70 6.85 -27.19 7.81
CA GLU A 70 7.60 -28.47 7.67
C GLU A 70 6.78 -29.68 8.09
N LYS A 71 5.91 -29.53 9.07
CA LYS A 71 5.00 -30.57 9.56
C LYS A 71 3.71 -30.70 8.74
N GLY A 72 3.54 -29.89 7.69
CA GLY A 72 2.34 -29.86 6.87
C GLY A 72 1.13 -29.21 7.56
N VAL A 73 1.36 -28.36 8.56
CA VAL A 73 0.29 -27.61 9.25
C VAL A 73 0.04 -26.32 8.49
N ASP A 74 -1.23 -25.98 8.28
CA ASP A 74 -1.61 -24.71 7.71
C ASP A 74 -1.27 -23.58 8.70
N ALA A 75 -0.23 -22.81 8.36
CA ALA A 75 0.24 -21.73 9.20
C ALA A 75 -0.61 -20.45 9.07
N THR A 76 -1.41 -20.30 8.01
CA THR A 76 -2.19 -19.08 7.75
C THR A 76 -3.25 -18.84 8.83
N LEU A 77 -3.90 -19.91 9.29
CA LEU A 77 -4.91 -19.82 10.36
C LEU A 77 -4.30 -19.62 11.75
N LEU A 78 -3.08 -20.14 11.99
CA LEU A 78 -2.44 -20.08 13.31
C LEU A 78 -1.78 -18.73 13.60
N TYR A 79 -1.45 -17.98 12.56
CA TYR A 79 -0.66 -16.74 12.65
C TYR A 79 -1.35 -15.57 11.97
N ALA A 80 -2.69 -15.55 11.98
CA ALA A 80 -3.51 -14.51 11.34
C ALA A 80 -3.16 -13.07 11.80
N ASP A 81 -2.66 -12.91 13.03
CA ASP A 81 -2.22 -11.62 13.57
C ASP A 81 -0.88 -11.12 12.98
N PHE A 82 -0.27 -11.87 12.06
CA PHE A 82 1.00 -11.53 11.43
C PHE A 82 0.86 -11.38 9.91
N PRO A 83 0.25 -10.31 9.42
CA PRO A 83 -0.09 -10.12 8.00
C PRO A 83 1.11 -10.23 7.07
N ALA A 84 2.29 -9.71 7.45
CA ALA A 84 3.48 -9.82 6.62
C ALA A 84 4.01 -11.27 6.54
N ILE A 85 3.88 -12.04 7.62
CA ILE A 85 4.24 -13.47 7.62
C ILE A 85 3.28 -14.25 6.72
N ILE A 86 1.96 -13.99 6.84
CA ILE A 86 0.95 -14.65 6.00
C ILE A 86 1.22 -14.39 4.51
N MET A 87 1.50 -13.14 4.14
CA MET A 87 1.87 -12.81 2.75
C MET A 87 3.08 -13.61 2.29
N GLY A 88 4.13 -13.69 3.12
CA GLY A 88 5.33 -14.49 2.81
C GLY A 88 5.03 -15.98 2.68
N VAL A 89 4.14 -16.53 3.51
CA VAL A 89 3.70 -17.94 3.43
C VAL A 89 2.92 -18.20 2.15
N GLU A 90 1.91 -17.38 1.84
CA GLU A 90 1.10 -17.51 0.62
C GLU A 90 1.98 -17.43 -0.64
N MET A 91 2.88 -16.44 -0.71
CA MET A 91 3.84 -16.32 -1.81
C MET A 91 4.71 -17.56 -1.92
N ALA A 92 5.30 -18.04 -0.80
CA ALA A 92 6.20 -19.18 -0.82
C ALA A 92 5.50 -20.48 -1.25
N LEU A 93 4.27 -20.71 -0.79
CA LEU A 93 3.47 -21.88 -1.16
C LEU A 93 3.03 -21.82 -2.63
N THR A 94 2.56 -20.66 -3.11
CA THR A 94 2.20 -20.45 -4.51
C THR A 94 3.42 -20.63 -5.41
N SER A 95 4.56 -20.01 -5.03
CA SER A 95 5.83 -20.17 -5.72
C SER A 95 6.31 -21.63 -5.77
N PHE A 96 6.12 -22.37 -4.67
CA PHE A 96 6.50 -23.78 -4.58
C PHE A 96 5.61 -24.68 -5.44
N ALA A 97 4.33 -24.33 -5.60
CA ALA A 97 3.38 -25.06 -6.44
C ALA A 97 3.50 -24.73 -7.94
N ALA A 98 4.12 -23.59 -8.28
CA ALA A 98 4.28 -23.13 -9.65
C ALA A 98 5.36 -23.92 -10.43
N ASP A 99 5.26 -23.94 -11.75
CA ASP A 99 6.26 -24.56 -12.63
C ASP A 99 7.63 -23.85 -12.56
N ALA A 100 7.62 -22.55 -12.26
CA ALA A 100 8.83 -21.75 -12.03
C ALA A 100 8.65 -20.85 -10.79
N PRO A 101 9.66 -20.71 -9.91
CA PRO A 101 9.52 -20.03 -8.61
C PRO A 101 9.03 -18.58 -8.64
N PHE A 102 9.23 -17.88 -9.75
CA PHE A 102 8.87 -16.46 -9.92
C PHE A 102 7.69 -16.24 -10.88
N HIS A 103 7.06 -17.32 -11.36
CA HIS A 103 5.87 -17.27 -12.20
C HIS A 103 4.67 -17.79 -11.41
N LEU A 104 4.11 -16.94 -10.52
CA LEU A 104 3.10 -17.36 -9.54
C LEU A 104 1.73 -17.61 -10.17
N TYR A 105 1.38 -16.83 -11.22
CA TYR A 105 0.10 -16.88 -11.89
C TYR A 105 0.29 -16.83 -13.40
N ASP A 106 -0.52 -17.61 -14.12
CA ASP A 106 -0.58 -17.58 -15.58
C ASP A 106 -1.56 -16.50 -16.03
N THR A 107 -1.03 -15.30 -16.31
CA THR A 107 -1.78 -14.14 -16.74
C THR A 107 -1.10 -13.46 -17.93
N PRO A 108 -1.81 -12.69 -18.76
CA PRO A 108 -1.20 -11.93 -19.85
C PRO A 108 -0.07 -11.00 -19.39
N PHE A 109 -0.15 -10.46 -18.15
CA PHE A 109 0.91 -9.64 -17.58
C PHE A 109 2.15 -10.47 -17.21
N SER A 110 1.98 -11.58 -16.48
CA SER A 110 3.09 -12.44 -16.06
C SER A 110 3.79 -13.11 -17.27
N ASN A 111 3.07 -13.32 -18.36
CA ASN A 111 3.59 -13.83 -19.62
C ASN A 111 4.27 -12.75 -20.49
N GLY A 112 4.20 -11.46 -20.08
CA GLY A 112 4.75 -10.35 -20.85
C GLY A 112 3.92 -9.97 -22.09
N GLU A 113 2.67 -10.41 -22.18
CA GLU A 113 1.76 -10.18 -23.30
C GLU A 113 1.03 -8.84 -23.17
N GLN A 114 0.76 -8.38 -21.94
CA GLN A 114 0.09 -7.12 -21.66
C GLN A 114 0.74 -6.38 -20.50
N PRO A 115 0.89 -5.04 -20.58
CA PRO A 115 1.29 -4.23 -19.45
C PRO A 115 0.15 -4.08 -18.44
N ILE A 116 0.48 -3.70 -17.20
CA ILE A 116 -0.47 -3.19 -16.21
C ILE A 116 -0.24 -1.69 -16.02
N SER A 117 -1.33 -0.96 -15.75
CA SER A 117 -1.25 0.48 -15.46
C SER A 117 -0.66 0.70 -14.07
N ILE A 118 0.31 1.61 -13.97
CA ILE A 118 0.89 2.06 -12.70
C ILE A 118 0.95 3.59 -12.68
N ASN A 119 0.94 4.19 -11.50
CA ASN A 119 1.18 5.63 -11.39
C ASN A 119 2.68 5.95 -11.23
N GLY A 120 3.09 7.10 -11.74
CA GLY A 120 4.38 7.70 -11.43
C GLY A 120 4.37 8.22 -10.00
N LEU A 121 5.21 7.65 -9.11
CA LEU A 121 5.31 8.11 -7.73
C LEU A 121 6.33 9.26 -7.62
N VAL A 122 5.91 10.36 -7.01
CA VAL A 122 6.75 11.49 -6.64
C VAL A 122 7.07 11.41 -5.15
N TRP A 123 8.34 11.15 -4.85
CA TRP A 123 8.83 11.07 -3.49
C TRP A 123 8.89 12.46 -2.84
N MET A 124 8.61 12.48 -1.53
CA MET A 124 8.71 13.67 -0.71
C MET A 124 10.14 14.21 -0.67
N GLY A 125 10.29 15.53 -0.74
CA GLY A 125 11.56 16.22 -0.69
C GLY A 125 11.33 17.74 -0.73
N SER A 126 12.30 18.52 -1.19
CA SER A 126 12.05 19.95 -1.44
C SER A 126 11.06 20.12 -2.61
N ILE A 127 10.35 21.26 -2.65
CA ILE A 127 9.40 21.55 -3.74
C ILE A 127 10.08 21.43 -5.12
N ASP A 128 11.32 21.92 -5.24
CA ASP A 128 12.06 21.82 -6.51
C ASP A 128 12.39 20.37 -6.89
N PHE A 129 12.75 19.54 -5.90
CA PHE A 129 12.96 18.11 -6.12
C PHE A 129 11.67 17.39 -6.54
N MET A 130 10.54 17.69 -5.89
CA MET A 130 9.24 17.13 -6.27
C MET A 130 8.82 17.61 -7.67
N ARG A 131 9.01 18.90 -7.97
CA ARG A 131 8.73 19.46 -9.29
C ARG A 131 9.48 18.73 -10.41
N HIS A 132 10.79 18.51 -10.26
CA HIS A 132 11.57 17.76 -11.25
C HIS A 132 11.02 16.35 -11.44
N GLN A 133 10.78 15.61 -10.36
CA GLN A 133 10.21 14.26 -10.46
C GLN A 133 8.86 14.23 -11.19
N VAL A 134 7.97 15.21 -10.94
CA VAL A 134 6.66 15.27 -11.64
C VAL A 134 6.86 15.35 -13.13
N PHE A 135 7.66 16.33 -13.60
CA PHE A 135 7.82 16.54 -15.04
C PHE A 135 8.64 15.42 -15.69
N ASP A 136 9.65 14.89 -15.03
CA ASP A 136 10.40 13.72 -15.49
C ASP A 136 9.46 12.51 -15.69
N LYS A 137 8.55 12.24 -14.71
CA LYS A 137 7.57 11.14 -14.83
C LYS A 137 6.59 11.35 -15.99
N ILE A 138 6.11 12.57 -16.19
CA ILE A 138 5.24 12.87 -17.33
C ILE A 138 5.99 12.69 -18.67
N GLU A 139 7.25 13.11 -18.75
CA GLU A 139 8.12 12.90 -19.93
C GLU A 139 8.43 11.42 -20.16
N GLU A 140 8.56 10.61 -19.10
CA GLU A 140 8.67 9.15 -19.16
C GLU A 140 7.40 8.45 -19.65
N GLY A 141 6.26 9.19 -19.80
CA GLY A 141 4.99 8.69 -20.33
C GLY A 141 3.98 8.24 -19.29
N TYR A 142 4.17 8.57 -18.01
CA TYR A 142 3.14 8.32 -16.99
C TYR A 142 1.97 9.31 -17.17
N ASP A 143 0.77 8.79 -17.26
CA ASP A 143 -0.49 9.53 -17.36
C ASP A 143 -1.21 9.69 -16.00
N CYS A 144 -0.70 9.05 -14.96
CA CYS A 144 -1.16 9.18 -13.59
C CYS A 144 0.03 9.44 -12.66
N ILE A 145 0.00 10.56 -11.94
CA ILE A 145 1.05 10.98 -11.01
C ILE A 145 0.50 11.01 -9.59
N LYS A 146 1.18 10.33 -8.67
CA LYS A 146 0.89 10.33 -7.23
C LYS A 146 1.93 11.18 -6.49
N LEU A 147 1.49 12.25 -5.82
CA LEU A 147 2.35 13.13 -5.03
C LEU A 147 2.09 12.96 -3.53
N LYS A 148 3.15 12.92 -2.73
CA LYS A 148 3.04 13.07 -1.28
C LYS A 148 2.80 14.54 -0.93
N ILE A 149 1.85 14.81 0.01
CA ILE A 149 1.53 16.15 0.51
C ILE A 149 1.41 16.15 2.04
N GLY A 150 1.35 17.34 2.64
CA GLY A 150 1.11 17.53 4.07
C GLY A 150 2.38 17.52 4.93
N ALA A 151 3.56 17.39 4.34
CA ALA A 151 4.82 17.47 5.07
C ALA A 151 5.59 18.76 4.84
N LEU A 152 5.24 19.52 3.82
CA LEU A 152 5.84 20.80 3.48
C LEU A 152 4.85 21.93 3.82
N ASP A 153 5.22 23.16 3.47
CA ASP A 153 4.30 24.27 3.49
C ASP A 153 3.15 24.02 2.50
N PHE A 154 1.93 23.98 3.00
CA PHE A 154 0.75 23.59 2.23
C PHE A 154 0.48 24.51 1.03
N GLU A 155 0.74 25.82 1.15
CA GLU A 155 0.57 26.74 0.03
C GLU A 155 1.60 26.50 -1.08
N ARG A 156 2.80 26.06 -0.76
CA ARG A 156 3.80 25.62 -1.75
C ARG A 156 3.41 24.34 -2.45
N GLU A 157 2.79 23.39 -1.71
CA GLU A 157 2.23 22.17 -2.31
C GLU A 157 1.09 22.53 -3.28
N CYS A 158 0.19 23.44 -2.90
CA CYS A 158 -0.85 23.96 -3.78
C CYS A 158 -0.27 24.67 -5.03
N GLN A 159 0.81 25.46 -4.87
CA GLN A 159 1.48 26.09 -6.01
C GLN A 159 2.03 25.07 -7.00
N LEU A 160 2.64 23.99 -6.51
CA LEU A 160 3.12 22.91 -7.38
C LEU A 160 1.96 22.27 -8.17
N LEU A 161 0.83 21.98 -7.51
CA LEU A 161 -0.36 21.44 -8.18
C LEU A 161 -0.90 22.41 -9.24
N ALA A 162 -0.92 23.73 -8.94
CA ALA A 162 -1.30 24.77 -9.89
C ALA A 162 -0.35 24.83 -11.10
N GLU A 163 0.97 24.72 -10.89
CA GLU A 163 1.95 24.67 -11.98
C GLU A 163 1.74 23.45 -12.90
N ILE A 164 1.41 22.29 -12.34
CA ILE A 164 1.11 21.10 -13.13
C ILE A 164 -0.17 21.34 -13.96
N ARG A 165 -1.23 21.84 -13.32
CA ARG A 165 -2.53 22.10 -13.98
C ARG A 165 -2.48 23.23 -15.02
N ALA A 166 -1.55 24.16 -14.89
CA ALA A 166 -1.31 25.18 -15.93
C ALA A 166 -0.74 24.58 -17.24
N ARG A 167 -0.16 23.38 -17.18
CA ARG A 167 0.44 22.71 -18.35
C ARG A 167 -0.38 21.49 -18.82
N TYR A 168 -1.01 20.78 -17.89
CA TYR A 168 -1.72 19.52 -18.17
C TYR A 168 -3.11 19.55 -17.54
N SER A 169 -4.12 19.37 -18.35
CA SER A 169 -5.51 19.21 -17.91
C SER A 169 -5.71 17.89 -17.14
N PRO A 170 -6.79 17.75 -16.37
CA PRO A 170 -7.15 16.46 -15.76
C PRO A 170 -7.36 15.31 -16.74
N ALA A 171 -7.68 15.59 -18.00
CA ALA A 171 -7.83 14.60 -19.04
C ALA A 171 -6.48 14.10 -19.61
N GLU A 172 -5.43 14.90 -19.52
CA GLU A 172 -4.08 14.54 -19.98
C GLU A 172 -3.27 13.84 -18.89
N VAL A 173 -3.36 14.33 -17.63
CA VAL A 173 -2.63 13.77 -16.50
C VAL A 173 -3.54 13.67 -15.29
N THR A 174 -3.79 12.45 -14.85
CA THR A 174 -4.47 12.15 -13.60
C THR A 174 -3.56 12.49 -12.42
N LEU A 175 -4.03 13.29 -11.46
CA LEU A 175 -3.29 13.56 -10.23
C LEU A 175 -3.96 12.87 -9.05
N ARG A 176 -3.16 12.15 -8.27
CA ARG A 176 -3.49 11.61 -6.95
C ARG A 176 -2.57 12.25 -5.92
N VAL A 177 -3.09 12.56 -4.76
CA VAL A 177 -2.27 13.05 -3.64
C VAL A 177 -2.41 12.13 -2.45
N ASP A 178 -1.35 12.06 -1.64
CA ASP A 178 -1.29 11.19 -0.47
C ASP A 178 -0.78 11.99 0.71
N ALA A 179 -1.64 12.18 1.70
CA ALA A 179 -1.35 12.95 2.90
C ALA A 179 -0.78 12.08 4.04
N ASN A 180 -0.87 10.75 3.96
CA ASN A 180 -0.45 9.82 5.02
C ASN A 180 -0.92 10.25 6.44
N GLY A 181 -2.14 10.76 6.56
CA GLY A 181 -2.72 11.21 7.82
C GLY A 181 -2.18 12.53 8.35
N ALA A 182 -1.55 13.36 7.53
CA ALA A 182 -0.87 14.57 7.98
C ALA A 182 -1.79 15.71 8.39
N PHE A 183 -3.06 15.73 7.94
CA PHE A 183 -3.97 16.81 8.28
C PHE A 183 -4.62 16.60 9.63
N GLY A 184 -4.75 17.67 10.41
CA GLY A 184 -5.60 17.64 11.60
C GLY A 184 -7.09 17.53 11.21
N PRO A 185 -7.92 16.78 11.95
CA PRO A 185 -9.33 16.59 11.58
C PRO A 185 -10.13 17.89 11.50
N GLU A 186 -9.77 18.90 12.30
CA GLU A 186 -10.46 20.20 12.33
C GLU A 186 -10.14 21.08 11.10
N GLU A 187 -8.96 20.90 10.47
CA GLU A 187 -8.52 21.68 9.32
C GLU A 187 -8.64 20.93 7.99
N ALA A 188 -8.85 19.59 8.06
CA ALA A 188 -8.79 18.71 6.88
C ALA A 188 -9.81 19.14 5.79
N LEU A 189 -11.05 19.44 6.18
CA LEU A 189 -12.07 19.86 5.21
C LEU A 189 -11.67 21.15 4.49
N GLN A 190 -11.16 22.16 5.22
CA GLN A 190 -10.69 23.41 4.62
C GLN A 190 -9.51 23.17 3.64
N LYS A 191 -8.59 22.28 3.99
CA LYS A 191 -7.49 21.88 3.08
C LYS A 191 -8.00 21.16 1.83
N LEU A 192 -8.98 20.28 1.98
CA LEU A 192 -9.63 19.62 0.84
C LEU A 192 -10.35 20.61 -0.07
N GLU A 193 -11.04 21.60 0.48
CA GLU A 193 -11.65 22.69 -0.28
C GLU A 193 -10.59 23.48 -1.07
N ARG A 194 -9.42 23.75 -0.48
CA ARG A 194 -8.29 24.42 -1.16
C ARG A 194 -7.67 23.57 -2.27
N LEU A 195 -7.72 22.24 -2.14
CA LEU A 195 -7.23 21.30 -3.14
C LEU A 195 -8.23 21.05 -4.28
N SER A 196 -9.52 21.28 -4.06
CA SER A 196 -10.59 20.94 -5.01
C SER A 196 -10.44 21.56 -6.42
N PRO A 197 -9.90 22.81 -6.59
CA PRO A 197 -9.74 23.39 -7.92
C PRO A 197 -8.72 22.67 -8.81
N PHE A 198 -7.87 21.81 -8.25
CA PHE A 198 -6.84 21.12 -9.02
C PHE A 198 -7.33 19.87 -9.74
N GLY A 199 -8.62 19.50 -9.66
CA GLY A 199 -9.17 18.36 -10.37
C GLY A 199 -8.43 17.06 -10.02
N LEU A 200 -8.22 16.81 -8.72
CA LEU A 200 -7.58 15.60 -8.22
C LEU A 200 -8.51 14.39 -8.38
N HIS A 201 -7.96 13.26 -8.79
CA HIS A 201 -8.69 11.99 -8.84
C HIS A 201 -9.07 11.55 -7.42
N SER A 202 -8.13 11.62 -6.50
CA SER A 202 -8.34 11.20 -5.11
C SER A 202 -7.28 11.79 -4.18
N ILE A 203 -7.62 11.83 -2.90
CA ILE A 203 -6.67 12.02 -1.81
C ILE A 203 -6.61 10.75 -0.96
N GLU A 204 -5.39 10.25 -0.72
CA GLU A 204 -5.12 9.10 0.13
C GLU A 204 -4.91 9.56 1.57
N GLN A 205 -5.62 8.94 2.52
CA GLN A 205 -5.53 9.08 3.96
C GLN A 205 -5.31 10.53 4.43
N PRO A 206 -6.30 11.42 4.32
CA PRO A 206 -6.13 12.84 4.65
C PRO A 206 -5.82 13.07 6.13
N ILE A 207 -6.46 12.33 7.04
CA ILE A 207 -6.25 12.40 8.50
C ILE A 207 -5.70 11.08 9.03
N ALA A 208 -5.10 11.10 10.23
CA ALA A 208 -4.55 9.90 10.86
C ALA A 208 -5.63 8.82 11.05
N ALA A 209 -5.25 7.55 10.86
CA ALA A 209 -6.13 6.39 11.03
C ALA A 209 -6.72 6.31 12.45
N GLY A 210 -7.87 5.64 12.59
CA GLY A 210 -8.59 5.48 13.84
C GLY A 210 -9.53 6.64 14.21
N GLN A 211 -9.72 7.60 13.31
CA GLN A 211 -10.63 8.75 13.50
C GLN A 211 -11.89 8.61 12.63
N PHE A 212 -12.60 7.50 12.77
CA PHE A 212 -13.69 7.07 11.88
C PHE A 212 -14.79 8.13 11.70
N GLU A 213 -15.28 8.74 12.78
CA GLU A 213 -16.29 9.78 12.71
C GLU A 213 -15.84 11.03 11.93
N ALA A 214 -14.56 11.41 12.07
CA ALA A 214 -14.00 12.53 11.33
C ALA A 214 -13.80 12.16 9.85
N MET A 215 -13.29 10.96 9.57
CA MET A 215 -13.10 10.44 8.21
C MET A 215 -14.44 10.30 7.48
N LYS A 216 -15.46 9.76 8.12
CA LYS A 216 -16.84 9.69 7.60
C LYS A 216 -17.35 11.06 7.17
N LYS A 217 -17.18 12.08 8.03
CA LYS A 217 -17.60 13.46 7.70
C LYS A 217 -16.86 13.99 6.49
N LEU A 218 -15.56 13.74 6.39
CA LEU A 218 -14.76 14.14 5.23
C LEU A 218 -15.25 13.44 3.96
N CYS A 219 -15.47 12.13 3.98
CA CYS A 219 -15.99 11.35 2.84
C CYS A 219 -17.33 11.88 2.35
N ALA A 220 -18.22 12.30 3.28
CA ALA A 220 -19.54 12.82 2.95
C ALA A 220 -19.54 14.30 2.44
N GLN A 221 -18.55 15.11 2.82
CA GLN A 221 -18.57 16.56 2.59
C GLN A 221 -17.61 17.04 1.51
N THR A 222 -16.49 16.33 1.30
CA THR A 222 -15.51 16.74 0.29
C THR A 222 -15.94 16.40 -1.13
N THR A 223 -15.51 17.23 -2.09
CA THR A 223 -15.66 16.94 -3.53
C THR A 223 -14.50 16.12 -4.10
N ILE A 224 -13.41 15.95 -3.33
CA ILE A 224 -12.27 15.11 -3.73
C ILE A 224 -12.50 13.71 -3.18
N PRO A 225 -12.60 12.67 -4.02
CA PRO A 225 -12.75 11.30 -3.54
C PRO A 225 -11.63 10.90 -2.57
N ILE A 226 -11.99 10.27 -1.45
CA ILE A 226 -11.03 9.80 -0.44
C ILE A 226 -10.70 8.33 -0.67
N ALA A 227 -9.41 8.00 -0.58
CA ALA A 227 -8.89 6.65 -0.59
C ALA A 227 -8.31 6.30 0.78
N LEU A 228 -8.79 5.22 1.41
CA LEU A 228 -8.25 4.73 2.69
C LEU A 228 -7.02 3.85 2.43
N ASP A 229 -5.97 4.05 3.22
CA ASP A 229 -4.73 3.26 3.23
C ASP A 229 -4.42 2.77 4.64
N GLU A 230 -3.87 3.63 5.49
CA GLU A 230 -3.48 3.27 6.86
C GLU A 230 -4.68 2.84 7.71
N GLU A 231 -5.89 3.23 7.37
CA GLU A 231 -7.13 2.82 8.04
C GLU A 231 -7.37 1.30 7.98
N LEU A 232 -6.86 0.65 6.94
CA LEU A 232 -7.05 -0.79 6.72
C LEU A 232 -6.05 -1.66 7.50
N ILE A 233 -4.94 -1.07 7.97
CA ILE A 233 -3.85 -1.80 8.62
C ILE A 233 -4.31 -2.30 9.99
N GLY A 234 -4.18 -3.63 10.21
CA GLY A 234 -4.60 -4.27 11.45
C GLY A 234 -6.08 -4.67 11.49
N VAL A 235 -6.86 -4.35 10.46
CA VAL A 235 -8.25 -4.82 10.34
C VAL A 235 -8.24 -6.19 9.66
N LEU A 236 -8.16 -7.25 10.46
CA LEU A 236 -7.95 -8.62 9.99
C LEU A 236 -9.25 -9.42 9.88
N ASP A 237 -10.20 -9.21 10.78
CA ASP A 237 -11.48 -9.92 10.78
C ASP A 237 -12.43 -9.44 9.68
N ALA A 238 -13.17 -10.35 9.06
CA ALA A 238 -14.08 -10.04 7.95
C ALA A 238 -15.25 -9.14 8.38
N ALA A 239 -15.75 -9.30 9.61
CA ALA A 239 -16.84 -8.48 10.13
C ALA A 239 -16.35 -7.04 10.39
N ASP A 240 -15.13 -6.89 10.92
CA ASP A 240 -14.53 -5.58 11.17
C ASP A 240 -14.22 -4.85 9.85
N LYS A 241 -13.77 -5.57 8.81
CA LYS A 241 -13.59 -5.00 7.46
C LYS A 241 -14.89 -4.43 6.91
N ALA A 242 -15.97 -5.21 7.00
CA ALA A 242 -17.28 -4.77 6.54
C ALA A 242 -17.80 -3.57 7.35
N ALA A 243 -17.67 -3.61 8.67
CA ALA A 243 -18.10 -2.54 9.58
C ALA A 243 -17.36 -1.22 9.29
N LEU A 244 -16.03 -1.27 9.06
CA LEU A 244 -15.23 -0.10 8.71
C LEU A 244 -15.72 0.56 7.42
N LEU A 245 -15.97 -0.24 6.37
CA LEU A 245 -16.45 0.29 5.10
C LEU A 245 -17.86 0.89 5.23
N ASP A 246 -18.75 0.23 5.97
CA ASP A 246 -20.13 0.68 6.19
C ASP A 246 -20.19 1.93 7.09
N GLU A 247 -19.21 2.11 7.98
CA GLU A 247 -19.12 3.28 8.83
C GLU A 247 -18.55 4.49 8.11
N ILE A 248 -17.43 4.34 7.39
CA ILE A 248 -16.70 5.48 6.78
C ILE A 248 -17.28 5.87 5.42
N GLU A 249 -17.76 4.89 4.64
CA GLU A 249 -18.27 5.05 3.27
C GLU A 249 -17.25 5.76 2.34
N PRO A 250 -16.00 5.25 2.22
CA PRO A 250 -14.98 5.87 1.36
C PRO A 250 -15.29 5.65 -0.10
N GLN A 251 -14.71 6.46 -1.00
CA GLN A 251 -14.84 6.28 -2.44
C GLN A 251 -13.84 5.25 -2.99
N TYR A 252 -12.70 5.12 -2.32
CA TYR A 252 -11.64 4.18 -2.70
C TYR A 252 -10.94 3.56 -1.48
N ILE A 253 -10.31 2.40 -1.71
CA ILE A 253 -9.31 1.84 -0.80
C ILE A 253 -8.02 1.50 -1.54
N ILE A 254 -6.90 1.48 -0.81
CA ILE A 254 -5.59 1.10 -1.32
C ILE A 254 -5.17 -0.22 -0.67
N LEU A 255 -4.86 -1.21 -1.49
CA LEU A 255 -4.51 -2.54 -1.01
C LEU A 255 -2.99 -2.70 -0.97
N LYS A 256 -2.48 -3.09 0.18
CA LYS A 256 -1.08 -3.47 0.40
C LYS A 256 -1.05 -4.87 1.00
N PRO A 257 -1.07 -5.94 0.17
CA PRO A 257 -1.27 -7.31 0.66
C PRO A 257 -0.38 -7.72 1.83
N SER A 258 0.89 -7.26 1.86
CA SER A 258 1.81 -7.53 2.97
C SER A 258 1.41 -6.87 4.30
N LEU A 259 0.56 -5.84 4.29
CA LEU A 259 0.04 -5.17 5.48
C LEU A 259 -1.36 -5.66 5.87
N LEU A 260 -2.04 -6.35 4.95
CA LEU A 260 -3.44 -6.74 5.08
C LEU A 260 -3.66 -8.24 5.35
N GLY A 261 -2.60 -9.07 5.27
CA GLY A 261 -2.68 -10.51 5.52
C GLY A 261 -2.64 -11.38 4.26
N GLY A 262 -1.91 -10.94 3.23
CA GLY A 262 -1.64 -11.72 2.03
C GLY A 262 -2.65 -11.54 0.90
N PHE A 263 -2.58 -12.43 -0.09
CA PHE A 263 -3.47 -12.45 -1.26
C PHE A 263 -4.91 -12.72 -0.85
N THR A 264 -5.15 -13.74 -0.03
CA THR A 264 -6.48 -14.12 0.45
C THR A 264 -7.19 -12.97 1.17
N ALA A 265 -6.47 -12.25 2.04
CA ALA A 265 -7.03 -11.10 2.74
C ALA A 265 -7.29 -9.91 1.79
N ALA A 266 -6.42 -9.69 0.80
CA ALA A 266 -6.64 -8.67 -0.22
C ALA A 266 -7.86 -8.99 -1.09
N GLU A 267 -8.04 -10.23 -1.52
CA GLU A 267 -9.23 -10.69 -2.25
C GLU A 267 -10.53 -10.52 -1.43
N ALA A 268 -10.47 -10.78 -0.12
CA ALA A 268 -11.62 -10.53 0.77
C ALA A 268 -11.97 -9.03 0.84
N TRP A 269 -10.98 -8.13 0.89
CA TRP A 269 -11.23 -6.70 0.78
C TRP A 269 -11.84 -6.33 -0.58
N ILE A 270 -11.31 -6.87 -1.70
CA ILE A 270 -11.83 -6.63 -3.05
C ILE A 270 -13.31 -7.01 -3.12
N ALA A 271 -13.67 -8.20 -2.67
CA ALA A 271 -15.06 -8.66 -2.67
C ALA A 271 -16.01 -7.74 -1.86
N LEU A 272 -15.55 -7.25 -0.71
CA LEU A 272 -16.34 -6.35 0.14
C LEU A 272 -16.54 -4.97 -0.50
N VAL A 273 -15.52 -4.39 -1.15
CA VAL A 273 -15.61 -3.06 -1.76
C VAL A 273 -16.37 -3.09 -3.08
N GLU A 274 -16.22 -4.14 -3.89
CA GLU A 274 -16.99 -4.32 -5.12
C GLU A 274 -18.48 -4.45 -4.83
N ALA A 275 -18.86 -5.18 -3.77
CA ALA A 275 -20.26 -5.27 -3.33
C ALA A 275 -20.87 -3.91 -2.87
N ARG A 276 -20.01 -2.91 -2.60
CA ARG A 276 -20.40 -1.55 -2.15
C ARG A 276 -20.17 -0.48 -3.22
N ASN A 277 -19.72 -0.84 -4.43
CA ASN A 277 -19.29 0.08 -5.47
C ASN A 277 -18.17 1.04 -5.04
N ILE A 278 -17.31 0.62 -4.13
CA ILE A 278 -16.11 1.32 -3.73
C ILE A 278 -14.97 0.90 -4.66
N GLY A 279 -14.23 1.87 -5.22
CA GLY A 279 -13.09 1.57 -6.08
C GLY A 279 -11.85 1.12 -5.29
N TRP A 280 -10.93 0.44 -5.96
CA TRP A 280 -9.70 -0.01 -5.31
C TRP A 280 -8.51 -0.08 -6.28
N TRP A 281 -7.32 -0.03 -5.73
CA TRP A 281 -6.06 -0.36 -6.42
C TRP A 281 -4.99 -0.85 -5.43
N VAL A 282 -3.90 -1.41 -5.97
CA VAL A 282 -2.76 -1.94 -5.20
C VAL A 282 -1.60 -0.97 -5.22
#